data_a400598846d0eb34a84bda823d8ceec0
#
_entry.id   a400598846d0eb34a84bda823d8ceec0
#
_cell.length_a   1.000
_cell.length_b   1.000
_cell.length_c   1.000
_cell.angle_alpha   90.00
_cell.angle_beta   90.00
_cell.angle_gamma   90.00
#
_symmetry.space_group_name_H-M   'P 1'
#
loop_
_entity.id
_entity.type
_entity.pdbx_description
1 polymer ?
#
loop_
_entity_poly.entity_id
_entity_poly.type
_entity_poly.pdbx_seq_one_letter_code
_entity_poly.pdbx_strand_id
1 'polypeptide(L)'
;SGIWGTIAVALFGNFEMMGVEKTRLEQLFIQLIGIGSIGSFCFFGSYIIFKTINSFFPLRVGKIEEELGLNISEHNASTDTHELLEVLTKQAKSEDYSNRAPQDPFTDSGIIGTQYNVLMDKLEQSEKQKNKWKNRVSQEIKLAMDVQKRLMPKRDMDHFPIFGLNIPAREISGDFYDFYLHDDEVYFTLSDVSGKGVNAGMVMAKAITLFKIFARQKFKPNEILFEMNNDLQETNPAGTFITSIVGRYNLKTDLVEIANAGHQPALLKIGDNFKEFPSSSVPLAVTKHKDESVYKLESFNLNGGRIYCFTDGFSECMDDNKQEIGIDGVKNLI
;
A
#
# COMPACT_ATOMS: atom_id res chain seq x y z
N SER A 1 -58.97 -31.80 -22.89
CA SER A 1 -60.21 -32.64 -23.01
C SER A 1 -60.39 -33.13 -24.43
N GLY A 2 -60.14 -32.34 -25.48
CA GLY A 2 -60.34 -32.72 -26.87
C GLY A 2 -59.52 -33.94 -27.36
N ILE A 3 -58.24 -34.01 -27.04
CA ILE A 3 -57.37 -35.15 -27.41
C ILE A 3 -57.91 -36.46 -26.77
N TRP A 4 -58.25 -36.39 -25.51
CA TRP A 4 -58.81 -37.57 -24.80
C TRP A 4 -60.15 -38.00 -25.36
N GLY A 5 -61.07 -37.04 -25.66
CA GLY A 5 -62.35 -37.34 -26.26
C GLY A 5 -62.22 -38.06 -27.60
N THR A 6 -61.29 -37.62 -28.44
CA THR A 6 -61.02 -38.21 -29.75
C THR A 6 -60.49 -39.65 -29.61
N ILE A 7 -59.55 -39.90 -28.70
CA ILE A 7 -59.03 -41.24 -28.38
C ILE A 7 -60.13 -42.12 -27.78
N ALA A 8 -60.97 -41.60 -26.88
CA ALA A 8 -62.04 -42.33 -26.24
C ALA A 8 -63.07 -42.85 -27.23
N VAL A 9 -63.35 -42.15 -28.33
CA VAL A 9 -64.20 -42.66 -29.40
C VAL A 9 -63.63 -43.92 -30.02
N ALA A 10 -62.33 -44.02 -30.25
CA ALA A 10 -61.72 -45.24 -30.83
C ALA A 10 -61.71 -46.42 -29.81
N LEU A 11 -61.54 -46.10 -28.50
CA LEU A 11 -61.45 -47.11 -27.46
C LEU A 11 -62.81 -47.64 -27.01
N PHE A 12 -63.82 -46.79 -26.85
CA PHE A 12 -65.07 -47.09 -26.17
C PHE A 12 -66.30 -46.91 -27.08
N GLY A 13 -66.15 -46.35 -28.33
CA GLY A 13 -67.26 -46.18 -29.26
C GLY A 13 -67.89 -47.49 -29.69
N ASN A 14 -69.21 -47.49 -29.90
CA ASN A 14 -69.93 -48.60 -30.57
C ASN A 14 -69.91 -48.40 -32.08
N PHE A 15 -69.03 -49.13 -32.79
CA PHE A 15 -68.75 -48.95 -34.18
C PHE A 15 -69.90 -49.39 -35.09
N GLU A 16 -70.71 -50.39 -34.63
CA GLU A 16 -71.90 -50.80 -35.33
C GLU A 16 -72.99 -49.73 -35.42
N MET A 17 -73.20 -49.03 -34.28
CA MET A 17 -74.12 -47.91 -34.18
C MET A 17 -73.62 -46.65 -34.95
N MET A 18 -72.27 -46.54 -35.08
CA MET A 18 -71.63 -45.40 -35.74
C MET A 18 -71.45 -45.65 -37.29
N GLY A 19 -71.82 -46.85 -37.80
CA GLY A 19 -71.66 -47.16 -39.19
C GLY A 19 -70.18 -47.24 -39.66
N VAL A 20 -69.26 -47.56 -38.75
CA VAL A 20 -67.84 -47.64 -39.06
C VAL A 20 -67.42 -49.07 -39.27
N GLU A 21 -67.05 -49.43 -40.52
CA GLU A 21 -66.56 -50.77 -40.86
C GLU A 21 -65.07 -51.04 -40.57
N LYS A 22 -64.48 -50.34 -39.63
CA LYS A 22 -63.05 -50.42 -39.31
C LYS A 22 -62.84 -51.13 -37.94
N THR A 23 -61.64 -51.74 -37.84
CA THR A 23 -61.20 -52.28 -36.50
C THR A 23 -60.89 -51.18 -35.51
N ARG A 24 -60.97 -51.51 -34.22
CA ARG A 24 -60.62 -50.51 -33.14
C ARG A 24 -59.20 -49.95 -33.30
N LEU A 25 -58.23 -50.78 -33.73
CA LEU A 25 -56.86 -50.37 -33.96
C LEU A 25 -56.72 -49.42 -35.12
N GLU A 26 -57.39 -49.67 -36.24
CA GLU A 26 -57.41 -48.78 -37.39
C GLU A 26 -58.04 -47.44 -37.05
N GLN A 27 -59.12 -47.43 -36.30
CA GLN A 27 -59.78 -46.20 -35.92
C GLN A 27 -58.90 -45.41 -34.92
N LEU A 28 -58.23 -46.10 -33.99
CA LEU A 28 -57.27 -45.44 -33.06
C LEU A 28 -56.12 -44.77 -33.85
N PHE A 29 -55.59 -45.45 -34.86
CA PHE A 29 -54.53 -44.93 -35.71
C PHE A 29 -54.97 -43.69 -36.49
N ILE A 30 -56.18 -43.70 -37.02
CA ILE A 30 -56.75 -42.53 -37.73
C ILE A 30 -56.91 -41.35 -36.77
N GLN A 31 -57.40 -41.60 -35.55
CA GLN A 31 -57.56 -40.56 -34.54
C GLN A 31 -56.21 -39.98 -34.11
N LEU A 32 -55.16 -40.79 -33.95
CA LEU A 32 -53.83 -40.36 -33.63
C LEU A 32 -53.21 -39.50 -34.72
N ILE A 33 -53.41 -39.89 -35.99
CA ILE A 33 -52.96 -39.06 -37.10
C ILE A 33 -53.70 -37.72 -37.15
N GLY A 34 -55.01 -37.72 -36.87
CA GLY A 34 -55.79 -36.49 -36.80
C GLY A 34 -55.31 -35.57 -35.67
N ILE A 35 -55.10 -36.14 -34.47
CA ILE A 35 -54.55 -35.38 -33.32
C ILE A 35 -53.16 -34.83 -33.65
N GLY A 36 -52.28 -35.64 -34.22
CA GLY A 36 -50.94 -35.23 -34.62
C GLY A 36 -50.93 -34.11 -35.63
N SER A 37 -51.79 -34.25 -36.68
CA SER A 37 -51.86 -33.21 -37.73
C SER A 37 -52.42 -31.91 -37.24
N ILE A 38 -53.56 -31.91 -36.50
CA ILE A 38 -54.14 -30.70 -35.92
C ILE A 38 -53.23 -30.12 -34.85
N GLY A 39 -52.67 -30.96 -34.00
CA GLY A 39 -51.73 -30.53 -32.94
C GLY A 39 -50.50 -29.85 -33.53
N SER A 40 -49.90 -30.43 -34.56
CA SER A 40 -48.76 -29.81 -35.25
C SER A 40 -49.14 -28.49 -35.91
N PHE A 41 -50.26 -28.45 -36.61
CA PHE A 41 -50.75 -27.20 -37.24
C PHE A 41 -50.96 -26.09 -36.20
N CYS A 42 -51.63 -26.38 -35.10
CA CYS A 42 -51.86 -25.43 -34.03
C CYS A 42 -50.54 -24.99 -33.36
N PHE A 43 -49.64 -25.93 -33.08
CA PHE A 43 -48.34 -25.65 -32.47
C PHE A 43 -47.48 -24.73 -33.35
N PHE A 44 -47.25 -25.14 -34.60
CA PHE A 44 -46.43 -24.35 -35.50
C PHE A 44 -47.07 -23.01 -35.88
N GLY A 45 -48.40 -23.01 -36.08
CA GLY A 45 -49.14 -21.78 -36.31
C GLY A 45 -49.02 -20.79 -35.15
N SER A 46 -49.26 -21.24 -33.94
CA SER A 46 -49.11 -20.42 -32.75
C SER A 46 -47.64 -19.97 -32.54
N TYR A 47 -46.68 -20.87 -32.77
CA TYR A 47 -45.25 -20.55 -32.64
C TYR A 47 -44.84 -19.43 -33.61
N ILE A 48 -45.28 -19.52 -34.88
CA ILE A 48 -44.99 -18.49 -35.88
C ILE A 48 -45.65 -17.16 -35.50
N ILE A 49 -46.90 -17.18 -35.06
CA ILE A 49 -47.63 -15.99 -34.64
C ILE A 49 -46.91 -15.34 -33.42
N PHE A 50 -46.65 -16.10 -32.40
CA PHE A 50 -45.97 -15.55 -31.20
C PHE A 50 -44.55 -15.08 -31.51
N LYS A 51 -43.80 -15.80 -32.35
CA LYS A 51 -42.48 -15.36 -32.78
C LYS A 51 -42.52 -14.06 -33.57
N THR A 52 -43.52 -13.92 -34.44
CA THR A 52 -43.72 -12.70 -35.21
C THR A 52 -44.11 -11.53 -34.32
N ILE A 53 -45.06 -11.72 -33.42
CA ILE A 53 -45.46 -10.70 -32.45
C ILE A 53 -44.24 -10.29 -31.57
N ASN A 54 -43.49 -11.27 -31.06
CA ASN A 54 -42.31 -11.01 -30.23
C ASN A 54 -41.19 -10.26 -30.96
N SER A 55 -41.16 -10.35 -32.33
CA SER A 55 -40.21 -9.59 -33.14
C SER A 55 -40.52 -8.08 -33.21
N PHE A 56 -41.82 -7.72 -33.20
CA PHE A 56 -42.29 -6.34 -33.27
C PHE A 56 -42.58 -5.78 -31.87
N PHE A 57 -43.08 -6.59 -30.99
CA PHE A 57 -43.46 -6.25 -29.62
C PHE A 57 -42.92 -7.34 -28.68
N PRO A 58 -41.80 -7.08 -27.96
CA PRO A 58 -41.26 -8.05 -27.02
C PRO A 58 -42.34 -8.49 -26.02
N LEU A 59 -42.68 -9.78 -26.02
CA LEU A 59 -43.72 -10.35 -25.13
C LEU A 59 -43.23 -10.54 -23.69
N ARG A 60 -41.94 -10.37 -23.44
CA ARG A 60 -41.34 -10.46 -22.14
C ARG A 60 -40.43 -9.26 -21.91
N VAL A 61 -40.55 -8.62 -20.78
CA VAL A 61 -39.67 -7.54 -20.31
C VAL A 61 -38.25 -8.03 -20.08
N GLY A 62 -37.26 -7.12 -20.17
CA GLY A 62 -35.86 -7.45 -19.94
C GLY A 62 -35.61 -7.88 -18.46
N LYS A 63 -34.54 -8.65 -18.26
CA LYS A 63 -34.19 -9.11 -16.87
C LYS A 63 -34.08 -7.99 -15.86
N ILE A 64 -33.55 -6.85 -16.25
CA ILE A 64 -33.42 -5.67 -15.36
C ILE A 64 -34.80 -5.10 -15.04
N GLU A 65 -35.68 -5.03 -16.01
CA GLU A 65 -37.05 -4.53 -15.86
C GLU A 65 -37.91 -5.48 -15.02
N GLU A 66 -37.67 -6.80 -15.13
CA GLU A 66 -38.32 -7.84 -14.29
C GLU A 66 -37.87 -7.73 -12.84
N GLU A 67 -36.58 -7.43 -12.58
CA GLU A 67 -36.04 -7.19 -11.23
C GLU A 67 -36.55 -5.88 -10.60
N LEU A 68 -36.74 -4.83 -11.42
CA LEU A 68 -37.26 -3.53 -10.98
C LEU A 68 -38.76 -3.52 -10.74
N GLY A 69 -39.51 -4.46 -11.30
CA GLY A 69 -40.95 -4.58 -11.18
C GLY A 69 -41.72 -3.94 -12.36
N LEU A 70 -42.84 -4.60 -12.75
CA LEU A 70 -43.63 -4.23 -13.92
C LEU A 70 -44.24 -2.82 -13.87
N ASN A 71 -44.58 -2.31 -12.69
CA ASN A 71 -45.14 -0.98 -12.53
C ASN A 71 -44.16 0.14 -12.96
N ILE A 72 -42.87 -0.10 -12.77
CA ILE A 72 -41.81 0.83 -13.16
C ILE A 72 -41.53 0.72 -14.66
N SER A 73 -41.42 -0.51 -15.17
CA SER A 73 -41.07 -0.75 -16.57
C SER A 73 -42.20 -0.41 -17.57
N GLU A 74 -43.47 -0.62 -17.20
CA GLU A 74 -44.60 -0.37 -18.07
C GLU A 74 -45.24 1.00 -17.89
N HIS A 75 -45.22 1.56 -16.69
CA HIS A 75 -45.90 2.81 -16.37
C HIS A 75 -44.97 3.97 -16.01
N ASN A 76 -43.65 3.73 -16.00
CA ASN A 76 -42.65 4.72 -15.61
C ASN A 76 -42.94 5.34 -14.23
N ALA A 77 -43.62 4.58 -13.36
CA ALA A 77 -44.00 4.99 -12.03
C ALA A 77 -42.79 4.90 -11.10
N SER A 78 -42.12 6.03 -10.91
CA SER A 78 -41.12 6.14 -9.83
C SER A 78 -41.85 6.08 -8.50
N THR A 79 -41.51 5.06 -7.71
CA THR A 79 -41.94 5.02 -6.29
C THR A 79 -40.78 5.51 -5.43
N ASP A 80 -41.09 6.19 -4.29
CA ASP A 80 -40.07 6.62 -3.32
C ASP A 80 -39.14 5.49 -2.90
N THR A 81 -39.65 4.26 -2.89
CA THR A 81 -38.85 3.04 -2.61
C THR A 81 -37.82 2.77 -3.70
N HIS A 82 -38.14 3.01 -4.97
CA HIS A 82 -37.21 2.83 -6.09
C HIS A 82 -36.10 3.87 -6.06
N GLU A 83 -36.44 5.14 -5.84
CA GLU A 83 -35.47 6.22 -5.72
C GLU A 83 -34.52 5.99 -4.54
N LEU A 84 -35.05 5.53 -3.41
CA LEU A 84 -34.24 5.15 -2.26
C LEU A 84 -33.26 4.00 -2.62
N LEU A 85 -33.75 2.96 -3.31
CA LEU A 85 -32.92 1.82 -3.70
C LEU A 85 -31.82 2.24 -4.70
N GLU A 86 -32.13 3.14 -5.62
CA GLU A 86 -31.14 3.69 -6.57
C GLU A 86 -30.03 4.44 -5.83
N VAL A 87 -30.38 5.31 -4.87
CA VAL A 87 -29.41 6.04 -4.04
C VAL A 87 -28.54 5.08 -3.23
N LEU A 88 -29.15 4.08 -2.58
CA LEU A 88 -28.41 3.06 -1.82
C LEU A 88 -27.45 2.25 -2.71
N THR A 89 -27.93 1.87 -3.91
CA THR A 89 -27.11 1.10 -4.86
C THR A 89 -25.93 1.93 -5.38
N LYS A 90 -26.15 3.21 -5.66
CA LYS A 90 -25.11 4.13 -6.08
C LYS A 90 -24.09 4.35 -4.95
N GLN A 91 -24.57 4.52 -3.73
CA GLN A 91 -23.71 4.69 -2.55
C GLN A 91 -22.84 3.46 -2.28
N ALA A 92 -23.39 2.25 -2.44
CA ALA A 92 -22.64 1.01 -2.25
C ALA A 92 -21.45 0.85 -3.22
N LYS A 93 -21.44 1.59 -4.34
CA LYS A 93 -20.40 1.55 -5.38
C LYS A 93 -19.47 2.75 -5.34
N SER A 94 -19.71 3.74 -4.51
CA SER A 94 -18.94 4.99 -4.45
C SER A 94 -18.62 5.39 -3.01
N GLU A 95 -17.50 6.06 -2.82
CA GLU A 95 -17.12 6.70 -1.54
C GLU A 95 -17.64 8.15 -1.45
N ASP A 96 -18.60 8.53 -2.30
CA ASP A 96 -19.20 9.86 -2.31
C ASP A 96 -20.39 9.93 -1.33
N TYR A 97 -20.16 10.44 -0.15
CA TYR A 97 -21.18 10.60 0.90
C TYR A 97 -22.11 11.80 0.70
N SER A 98 -22.05 12.50 -0.43
CA SER A 98 -22.92 13.66 -0.71
C SER A 98 -24.31 13.28 -1.20
N ASN A 99 -24.50 12.03 -1.65
CA ASN A 99 -25.78 11.55 -2.13
C ASN A 99 -26.82 11.49 -1.01
N ARG A 100 -28.02 11.98 -1.29
CA ARG A 100 -29.14 12.01 -0.33
C ARG A 100 -30.32 11.24 -0.90
N ALA A 101 -31.03 10.52 -0.02
CA ALA A 101 -32.26 9.84 -0.35
C ALA A 101 -33.48 10.80 -0.23
N PRO A 102 -34.57 10.51 -0.94
CA PRO A 102 -35.85 11.24 -0.77
C PRO A 102 -36.30 11.20 0.69
N GLN A 103 -36.95 12.29 1.13
CA GLN A 103 -37.43 12.46 2.50
C GLN A 103 -38.94 12.83 2.44
N ASP A 104 -39.78 11.82 2.37
CA ASP A 104 -41.22 12.01 2.52
C ASP A 104 -41.65 11.49 3.90
N PRO A 105 -42.10 12.35 4.83
CA PRO A 105 -42.47 11.93 6.16
C PRO A 105 -43.74 11.05 6.21
N PHE A 106 -44.49 10.96 5.11
CA PHE A 106 -45.71 10.18 5.01
C PHE A 106 -45.53 8.77 4.42
N THR A 107 -44.33 8.43 4.00
CA THR A 107 -44.00 7.11 3.45
C THR A 107 -42.93 6.42 4.27
N ASP A 108 -42.99 5.09 4.37
CA ASP A 108 -41.97 4.28 5.06
C ASP A 108 -40.58 4.45 4.43
N SER A 109 -40.52 4.51 3.10
CA SER A 109 -39.29 4.79 2.35
C SER A 109 -38.69 6.14 2.65
N GLY A 110 -39.50 7.18 2.80
CA GLY A 110 -39.04 8.52 3.15
C GLY A 110 -38.56 8.64 4.61
N ILE A 111 -39.16 7.89 5.54
CA ILE A 111 -38.67 7.79 6.92
C ILE A 111 -37.29 7.11 6.92
N ILE A 112 -37.10 6.01 6.17
CA ILE A 112 -35.81 5.35 6.00
C ILE A 112 -34.80 6.29 5.34
N GLY A 113 -35.21 7.02 4.29
CA GLY A 113 -34.40 8.02 3.61
C GLY A 113 -33.89 9.11 4.54
N THR A 114 -34.75 9.56 5.48
CA THR A 114 -34.36 10.52 6.52
C THR A 114 -33.25 9.99 7.42
N GLN A 115 -33.39 8.76 7.92
CA GLN A 115 -32.35 8.12 8.75
C GLN A 115 -31.05 7.86 7.96
N TYR A 116 -31.18 7.45 6.71
CA TYR A 116 -30.04 7.32 5.80
C TYR A 116 -29.30 8.65 5.64
N ASN A 117 -30.02 9.76 5.42
CA ASN A 117 -29.40 11.06 5.25
C ASN A 117 -28.65 11.53 6.52
N VAL A 118 -29.21 11.27 7.70
CA VAL A 118 -28.53 11.52 8.99
C VAL A 118 -27.23 10.71 9.10
N LEU A 119 -27.25 9.46 8.63
CA LEU A 119 -26.04 8.62 8.58
C LEU A 119 -25.01 9.19 7.59
N MET A 120 -25.45 9.60 6.40
CA MET A 120 -24.56 10.20 5.39
C MET A 120 -23.95 11.51 5.88
N ASP A 121 -24.71 12.36 6.57
CA ASP A 121 -24.18 13.58 7.17
C ASP A 121 -23.07 13.29 8.18
N LYS A 122 -23.23 12.28 9.03
CA LYS A 122 -22.21 11.86 9.98
C LYS A 122 -20.96 11.29 9.29
N LEU A 123 -21.16 10.48 8.24
CA LEU A 123 -20.05 9.92 7.46
C LEU A 123 -19.28 11.02 6.72
N GLU A 124 -19.98 11.94 6.07
CA GLU A 124 -19.37 13.08 5.37
C GLU A 124 -18.58 13.97 6.35
N GLN A 125 -19.14 14.24 7.54
CA GLN A 125 -18.45 15.00 8.58
C GLN A 125 -17.21 14.27 9.09
N SER A 126 -17.31 12.95 9.33
CA SER A 126 -16.19 12.12 9.76
C SER A 126 -15.07 12.11 8.71
N GLU A 127 -15.40 11.95 7.42
CA GLU A 127 -14.43 11.98 6.34
C GLU A 127 -13.76 13.35 6.19
N LYS A 128 -14.52 14.45 6.31
CA LYS A 128 -13.97 15.81 6.34
C LYS A 128 -12.98 16.01 7.50
N GLN A 129 -13.31 15.49 8.69
CA GLN A 129 -12.43 15.57 9.85
C GLN A 129 -11.16 14.73 9.64
N LYS A 130 -11.28 13.49 9.14
CA LYS A 130 -10.17 12.61 8.82
C LYS A 130 -9.20 13.24 7.80
N ASN A 131 -9.75 13.87 6.75
CA ASN A 131 -8.95 14.54 5.74
C ASN A 131 -8.25 15.80 6.29
N LYS A 132 -8.91 16.59 7.13
CA LYS A 132 -8.26 17.70 7.84
C LYS A 132 -7.10 17.22 8.72
N TRP A 133 -7.34 16.17 9.49
CA TRP A 133 -6.32 15.59 10.36
C TRP A 133 -5.13 15.04 9.55
N LYS A 134 -5.39 14.27 8.48
CA LYS A 134 -4.36 13.76 7.57
C LYS A 134 -3.50 14.87 6.97
N ASN A 135 -4.13 15.96 6.51
CA ASN A 135 -3.41 17.11 5.96
C ASN A 135 -2.55 17.81 7.01
N ARG A 136 -3.07 17.97 8.23
CA ARG A 136 -2.32 18.55 9.35
C ARG A 136 -1.08 17.72 9.69
N VAL A 137 -1.25 16.41 9.88
CA VAL A 137 -0.13 15.49 10.16
C VAL A 137 0.90 15.52 9.04
N SER A 138 0.46 15.53 7.78
CA SER A 138 1.37 15.64 6.63
C SER A 138 2.18 16.94 6.63
N GLN A 139 1.57 18.06 7.05
CA GLN A 139 2.29 19.34 7.19
C GLN A 139 3.31 19.31 8.33
N GLU A 140 2.95 18.73 9.48
CA GLU A 140 3.85 18.59 10.63
C GLU A 140 5.08 17.71 10.28
N ILE A 141 4.85 16.61 9.54
CA ILE A 141 5.95 15.76 9.04
C ILE A 141 6.87 16.55 8.07
N LYS A 142 6.30 17.34 7.15
CA LYS A 142 7.12 18.17 6.24
C LYS A 142 7.99 19.17 6.99
N LEU A 143 7.46 19.80 8.04
CA LEU A 143 8.26 20.71 8.89
C LEU A 143 9.39 19.96 9.58
N ALA A 144 9.15 18.77 10.12
CA ALA A 144 10.19 17.94 10.72
C ALA A 144 11.29 17.54 9.72
N MET A 145 10.91 17.20 8.47
CA MET A 145 11.86 16.95 7.37
C MET A 145 12.74 18.18 7.07
N ASP A 146 12.14 19.36 7.05
CA ASP A 146 12.90 20.61 6.79
C ASP A 146 13.89 20.91 7.92
N VAL A 147 13.52 20.63 9.17
CA VAL A 147 14.45 20.74 10.31
C VAL A 147 15.58 19.72 10.15
N GLN A 148 15.28 18.46 9.83
CA GLN A 148 16.28 17.42 9.63
C GLN A 148 17.28 17.78 8.52
N LYS A 149 16.79 18.27 7.36
CA LYS A 149 17.66 18.72 6.26
C LYS A 149 18.60 19.86 6.67
N ARG A 150 18.17 20.73 7.59
CA ARG A 150 19.01 21.83 8.07
C ARG A 150 20.07 21.38 9.08
N LEU A 151 19.89 20.24 9.75
CA LEU A 151 20.87 19.65 10.65
C LEU A 151 22.03 18.99 9.90
N MET A 152 21.76 18.47 8.70
CA MET A 152 22.77 17.82 7.87
C MET A 152 23.69 18.85 7.18
N PRO A 153 24.93 18.47 6.81
CA PRO A 153 25.85 19.33 6.09
C PRO A 153 25.27 19.80 4.76
N LYS A 154 25.55 21.04 4.37
CA LYS A 154 25.19 21.56 3.05
C LYS A 154 26.10 20.94 1.98
N ARG A 155 25.53 20.60 0.82
CA ARG A 155 26.24 19.96 -0.31
C ARG A 155 27.30 20.86 -1.00
N ASP A 156 27.23 22.18 -0.84
CA ASP A 156 28.06 23.17 -1.57
C ASP A 156 29.43 23.38 -0.89
N MET A 157 30.23 22.32 -0.78
CA MET A 157 31.62 22.47 -0.33
C MET A 157 32.57 21.92 -1.39
N ASP A 158 32.62 22.58 -2.54
CA ASP A 158 33.40 22.20 -3.75
C ASP A 158 34.90 21.93 -3.51
N HIS A 159 35.42 22.24 -2.33
CA HIS A 159 36.85 22.05 -1.99
C HIS A 159 37.04 21.28 -0.65
N PHE A 160 35.98 20.68 -0.11
CA PHE A 160 36.07 19.94 1.13
C PHE A 160 36.46 18.47 0.88
N PRO A 161 37.35 17.88 1.67
CA PRO A 161 37.84 16.51 1.43
C PRO A 161 36.81 15.39 1.67
N ILE A 162 35.58 15.74 2.06
CA ILE A 162 34.48 14.80 2.31
C ILE A 162 33.32 15.08 1.39
N PHE A 163 32.79 14.02 0.78
CA PHE A 163 31.53 14.00 0.05
C PHE A 163 30.54 13.10 0.78
N GLY A 164 29.30 13.54 0.99
CA GLY A 164 28.25 12.75 1.60
C GLY A 164 26.93 12.89 0.88
N LEU A 165 26.17 11.80 0.82
CA LEU A 165 24.84 11.74 0.23
C LEU A 165 23.91 10.96 1.14
N ASN A 166 22.76 11.54 1.48
CA ASN A 166 21.67 10.85 2.16
C ASN A 166 20.42 10.84 1.26
N ILE A 167 19.90 9.67 0.98
CA ILE A 167 18.67 9.45 0.22
C ILE A 167 17.66 8.78 1.16
N PRO A 168 16.74 9.55 1.77
CA PRO A 168 15.79 9.00 2.73
C PRO A 168 14.86 7.96 2.08
N ALA A 169 14.69 6.81 2.72
CA ALA A 169 13.73 5.80 2.29
C ALA A 169 12.27 6.17 2.66
N ARG A 170 12.08 7.07 3.64
CA ARG A 170 10.80 7.64 4.08
C ARG A 170 10.93 9.14 4.27
N GLU A 171 9.83 9.78 4.70
CA GLU A 171 9.79 11.22 4.92
C GLU A 171 10.88 11.70 5.90
N ILE A 172 11.12 10.93 6.98
CA ILE A 172 12.16 11.20 7.99
C ILE A 172 13.10 10.01 8.05
N SER A 173 14.42 10.25 7.88
CA SER A 173 15.46 9.23 7.91
C SER A 173 16.02 9.03 9.32
N GLY A 174 16.38 7.78 9.66
CA GLY A 174 17.27 7.46 10.79
C GLY A 174 18.73 7.72 10.44
N ASP A 175 19.09 7.47 9.18
CA ASP A 175 20.44 7.62 8.66
C ASP A 175 20.87 9.07 8.61
N PHE A 176 22.09 9.32 9.03
CA PHE A 176 22.72 10.64 8.90
C PHE A 176 24.22 10.55 8.76
N TYR A 177 24.77 11.56 8.14
CA TYR A 177 26.21 11.84 8.18
C TYR A 177 26.42 13.29 8.59
N ASP A 178 27.57 13.54 9.18
CA ASP A 178 27.99 14.91 9.50
C ASP A 178 29.51 15.01 9.47
N PHE A 179 30.01 16.23 9.35
CA PHE A 179 31.44 16.51 9.46
C PHE A 179 31.67 17.93 10.03
N TYR A 180 32.82 18.08 10.63
CA TYR A 180 33.23 19.32 11.28
C TYR A 180 34.71 19.56 11.06
N LEU A 181 35.06 20.70 10.46
CA LEU A 181 36.44 21.12 10.29
C LEU A 181 36.85 22.00 11.45
N HIS A 182 37.96 21.67 12.08
CA HIS A 182 38.59 22.46 13.13
C HIS A 182 40.09 22.49 12.91
N ASP A 183 40.63 23.66 12.61
CA ASP A 183 42.01 23.85 12.17
C ASP A 183 42.33 22.96 10.95
N ASP A 184 43.29 22.04 11.10
CA ASP A 184 43.70 21.08 10.06
C ASP A 184 43.07 19.69 10.26
N GLU A 185 42.10 19.55 11.15
CA GLU A 185 41.45 18.27 11.47
C GLU A 185 40.00 18.26 10.98
N VAL A 186 39.64 17.22 10.25
CA VAL A 186 38.29 16.98 9.78
C VAL A 186 37.70 15.81 10.58
N TYR A 187 36.72 16.11 11.41
CA TYR A 187 35.90 15.12 12.09
C TYR A 187 34.74 14.71 11.19
N PHE A 188 34.41 13.43 11.14
CA PHE A 188 33.27 12.94 10.38
C PHE A 188 32.55 11.81 11.10
N THR A 189 31.28 11.65 10.81
CA THR A 189 30.45 10.55 11.28
C THR A 189 29.49 10.08 10.22
N LEU A 190 29.22 8.78 10.17
CA LEU A 190 28.11 8.16 9.51
C LEU A 190 27.41 7.26 10.53
N SER A 191 26.08 7.38 10.62
CA SER A 191 25.32 6.67 11.64
C SER A 191 23.94 6.31 11.13
N ASP A 192 23.39 5.20 11.64
CA ASP A 192 22.03 4.77 11.41
C ASP A 192 21.31 4.52 12.73
N VAL A 193 20.14 5.11 12.88
CA VAL A 193 19.27 4.99 14.06
C VAL A 193 18.25 3.89 13.83
N SER A 194 18.23 2.90 14.70
CA SER A 194 17.24 1.82 14.65
C SER A 194 15.81 2.36 14.69
N GLY A 195 14.94 1.84 13.82
CA GLY A 195 13.55 2.28 13.68
C GLY A 195 13.32 3.26 12.56
N LYS A 196 12.12 3.85 12.49
CA LYS A 196 11.69 4.69 11.34
C LYS A 196 10.81 5.84 11.81
N GLY A 197 10.77 6.92 11.00
CA GLY A 197 9.87 8.05 11.22
C GLY A 197 10.33 9.02 12.29
N VAL A 198 9.40 9.74 12.93
CA VAL A 198 9.68 10.87 13.80
C VAL A 198 10.60 10.51 14.98
N ASN A 199 10.39 9.35 15.60
CA ASN A 199 11.22 8.91 16.74
C ASN A 199 12.69 8.75 16.32
N ALA A 200 12.97 8.07 15.22
CA ALA A 200 14.34 7.92 14.71
C ALA A 200 14.95 9.28 14.34
N GLY A 201 14.17 10.17 13.72
CA GLY A 201 14.61 11.53 13.40
C GLY A 201 14.94 12.39 14.62
N MET A 202 14.22 12.24 15.74
CA MET A 202 14.53 12.95 16.98
C MET A 202 15.82 12.44 17.63
N VAL A 203 16.01 11.13 17.66
CA VAL A 203 17.24 10.50 18.16
C VAL A 203 18.43 10.88 17.27
N MET A 204 18.25 10.91 15.95
CA MET A 204 19.25 11.39 15.00
C MET A 204 19.66 12.84 15.29
N ALA A 205 18.70 13.75 15.48
CA ALA A 205 18.99 15.15 15.78
C ALA A 205 19.80 15.31 17.08
N LYS A 206 19.51 14.48 18.09
CA LYS A 206 20.33 14.43 19.32
C LYS A 206 21.74 13.91 19.01
N ALA A 207 21.88 12.79 18.30
CA ALA A 207 23.16 12.18 17.97
C ALA A 207 24.08 13.11 17.18
N ILE A 208 23.57 13.81 16.15
CA ILE A 208 24.31 14.85 15.42
C ILE A 208 24.81 15.95 16.36
N THR A 209 23.95 16.39 17.28
CA THR A 209 24.31 17.47 18.21
C THR A 209 25.43 17.03 19.15
N LEU A 210 25.35 15.81 19.69
CA LEU A 210 26.39 15.25 20.56
C LEU A 210 27.71 15.11 19.80
N PHE A 211 27.68 14.54 18.58
CA PHE A 211 28.87 14.46 17.73
C PHE A 211 29.53 15.83 17.55
N LYS A 212 28.77 16.87 17.19
CA LYS A 212 29.33 18.25 17.02
C LYS A 212 29.91 18.79 18.31
N ILE A 213 29.29 18.53 19.46
CA ILE A 213 29.79 19.01 20.76
C ILE A 213 31.17 18.39 21.05
N PHE A 214 31.30 17.07 20.95
CA PHE A 214 32.54 16.36 21.29
C PHE A 214 33.64 16.56 20.21
N ALA A 215 33.29 16.62 18.92
CA ALA A 215 34.22 16.99 17.85
C ALA A 215 34.84 18.40 18.09
N ARG A 216 34.04 19.38 18.54
CA ARG A 216 34.53 20.75 18.88
C ARG A 216 35.47 20.73 20.07
N GLN A 217 35.31 19.80 20.98
CA GLN A 217 36.21 19.61 22.15
C GLN A 217 37.48 18.85 21.82
N LYS A 218 37.65 18.44 20.52
CA LYS A 218 38.81 17.70 20.01
C LYS A 218 38.99 16.32 20.64
N PHE A 219 37.89 15.67 21.01
CA PHE A 219 37.93 14.29 21.49
C PHE A 219 38.37 13.35 20.35
N LYS A 220 39.01 12.24 20.72
CA LYS A 220 39.30 11.18 19.73
C LYS A 220 38.02 10.46 19.32
N PRO A 221 38.02 9.79 18.15
CA PRO A 221 36.81 9.09 17.67
C PRO A 221 36.21 8.10 18.67
N ASN A 222 37.00 7.32 19.37
CA ASN A 222 36.56 6.39 20.41
C ASN A 222 35.97 7.10 21.64
N GLU A 223 36.57 8.22 22.05
CA GLU A 223 36.07 9.07 23.16
C GLU A 223 34.72 9.67 22.76
N ILE A 224 34.56 10.15 21.50
CA ILE A 224 33.29 10.68 20.99
C ILE A 224 32.19 9.61 21.07
N LEU A 225 32.46 8.39 20.57
CA LEU A 225 31.50 7.28 20.64
C LEU A 225 31.13 6.92 22.07
N PHE A 226 32.10 6.93 22.99
CA PHE A 226 31.88 6.63 24.39
C PHE A 226 30.97 7.68 25.08
N GLU A 227 31.26 8.95 24.89
CA GLU A 227 30.44 10.03 25.46
C GLU A 227 29.04 10.09 24.81
N MET A 228 28.96 9.90 23.52
CA MET A 228 27.66 9.77 22.83
C MET A 228 26.85 8.59 23.39
N ASN A 229 27.49 7.44 23.63
CA ASN A 229 26.82 6.28 24.21
C ASN A 229 26.26 6.59 25.61
N ASN A 230 27.02 7.25 26.44
CA ASN A 230 26.61 7.61 27.82
C ASN A 230 25.35 8.50 27.79
N ASP A 231 25.37 9.58 26.99
CA ASP A 231 24.24 10.49 26.87
C ASP A 231 22.98 9.83 26.24
N LEU A 232 23.19 8.97 25.26
CA LEU A 232 22.09 8.28 24.59
C LEU A 232 21.46 7.21 25.48
N GLN A 233 22.25 6.47 26.25
CA GLN A 233 21.76 5.45 27.19
C GLN A 233 20.79 6.02 28.25
N GLU A 234 21.00 7.24 28.67
CA GLU A 234 20.17 7.85 29.72
C GLU A 234 18.80 8.33 29.20
N THR A 235 18.72 8.67 27.95
CA THR A 235 17.58 9.46 27.44
C THR A 235 16.90 8.89 26.21
N ASN A 236 17.45 7.84 25.57
CA ASN A 236 16.81 7.25 24.41
C ASN A 236 15.56 6.43 24.79
N PRO A 237 14.55 6.38 23.91
CA PRO A 237 13.44 5.45 24.06
C PRO A 237 13.94 4.01 24.16
N ALA A 238 13.31 3.21 25.03
CA ALA A 238 13.68 1.81 25.21
C ALA A 238 13.71 1.03 23.89
N GLY A 239 14.79 0.30 23.64
CA GLY A 239 15.01 -0.48 22.43
C GLY A 239 15.51 0.29 21.21
N THR A 240 15.80 1.61 21.34
CA THR A 240 16.40 2.40 20.27
C THR A 240 17.92 2.42 20.43
N PHE A 241 18.64 2.02 19.39
CA PHE A 241 20.10 2.04 19.32
C PHE A 241 20.58 2.75 18.07
N ILE A 242 21.87 3.07 18.02
CA ILE A 242 22.49 3.75 16.86
C ILE A 242 23.76 2.99 16.47
N THR A 243 23.85 2.58 15.21
CA THR A 243 25.13 2.16 14.65
C THR A 243 25.89 3.39 14.18
N SER A 244 27.19 3.48 14.46
CA SER A 244 27.95 4.72 14.17
C SER A 244 29.40 4.43 13.84
N ILE A 245 29.90 5.12 12.81
CA ILE A 245 31.33 5.31 12.55
C ILE A 245 31.65 6.75 12.87
N VAL A 246 32.69 6.96 13.64
CA VAL A 246 33.30 8.29 13.85
C VAL A 246 34.75 8.25 13.43
N GLY A 247 35.19 9.27 12.69
CA GLY A 247 36.58 9.40 12.27
C GLY A 247 37.10 10.82 12.42
N ARG A 248 38.43 10.92 12.44
CA ARG A 248 39.19 12.17 12.43
C ARG A 248 40.30 12.03 11.39
N TYR A 249 40.42 12.98 10.49
CA TYR A 249 41.45 13.07 9.47
C TYR A 249 42.27 14.34 9.64
N ASN A 250 43.59 14.22 9.78
CA ASN A 250 44.49 15.37 9.87
C ASN A 250 45.08 15.67 8.49
N LEU A 251 44.72 16.84 7.97
CA LEU A 251 45.08 17.30 6.61
C LEU A 251 46.59 17.51 6.40
N LYS A 252 47.37 17.75 7.48
CA LYS A 252 48.83 17.97 7.40
C LYS A 252 49.64 16.69 7.50
N THR A 253 49.21 15.78 8.37
CA THR A 253 49.94 14.55 8.65
C THR A 253 49.46 13.36 7.85
N ASP A 254 48.36 13.52 7.11
CA ASP A 254 47.67 12.45 6.37
C ASP A 254 47.18 11.28 7.25
N LEU A 255 47.09 11.53 8.58
CA LEU A 255 46.68 10.54 9.56
C LEU A 255 45.15 10.50 9.67
N VAL A 256 44.60 9.30 9.56
CA VAL A 256 43.19 9.00 9.84
C VAL A 256 43.12 8.18 11.12
N GLU A 257 42.22 8.54 12.00
CA GLU A 257 41.78 7.75 13.15
C GLU A 257 40.30 7.47 12.99
N ILE A 258 39.87 6.22 13.22
CA ILE A 258 38.49 5.79 13.07
C ILE A 258 38.11 4.81 14.16
N ALA A 259 36.83 4.92 14.63
CA ALA A 259 36.24 3.95 15.53
C ALA A 259 34.82 3.60 15.03
N ASN A 260 34.41 2.35 15.24
CA ASN A 260 33.16 1.79 14.70
C ASN A 260 32.35 1.11 15.82
N ALA A 261 31.14 1.59 16.03
CA ALA A 261 30.18 1.10 17.00
C ALA A 261 29.00 0.40 16.30
N GLY A 262 29.15 -0.88 15.99
CA GLY A 262 28.08 -1.70 15.41
C GLY A 262 27.65 -1.35 13.98
N HIS A 263 28.39 -0.50 13.27
CA HIS A 263 28.05 -0.08 11.91
C HIS A 263 28.70 -0.98 10.84
N GLN A 264 28.24 -0.88 9.59
CA GLN A 264 28.87 -1.51 8.43
C GLN A 264 30.37 -1.14 8.38
N PRO A 265 31.27 -2.01 7.87
CA PRO A 265 32.69 -1.70 7.83
C PRO A 265 32.97 -0.48 6.96
N ALA A 266 33.86 0.41 7.45
CA ALA A 266 34.46 1.40 6.55
C ALA A 266 35.46 0.73 5.63
N LEU A 267 35.52 1.18 4.36
CA LEU A 267 36.43 0.64 3.34
C LEU A 267 37.47 1.68 2.98
N LEU A 268 38.75 1.40 3.17
CA LEU A 268 39.85 2.18 2.63
C LEU A 268 40.26 1.57 1.29
N LYS A 269 40.19 2.36 0.22
CA LYS A 269 40.69 1.99 -1.11
C LYS A 269 42.00 2.72 -1.39
N ILE A 270 43.07 1.98 -1.69
CA ILE A 270 44.36 2.51 -2.15
C ILE A 270 44.73 1.75 -3.44
N GLY A 271 44.71 2.45 -4.58
CA GLY A 271 44.77 1.80 -5.89
C GLY A 271 43.59 0.83 -6.05
N ASP A 272 43.89 -0.43 -6.37
CA ASP A 272 42.88 -1.50 -6.51
C ASP A 272 42.67 -2.32 -5.23
N ASN A 273 43.39 -2.00 -4.15
CA ASN A 273 43.33 -2.77 -2.91
C ASN A 273 42.34 -2.14 -1.92
N PHE A 274 41.60 -2.99 -1.23
CA PHE A 274 40.68 -2.59 -0.15
C PHE A 274 41.19 -3.11 1.21
N LYS A 275 41.08 -2.24 2.23
CA LYS A 275 41.20 -2.62 3.64
C LYS A 275 39.88 -2.28 4.32
N GLU A 276 39.35 -3.25 5.07
CA GLU A 276 38.10 -3.09 5.84
C GLU A 276 38.39 -2.74 7.28
N PHE A 277 37.55 -1.89 7.87
CA PHE A 277 37.52 -1.55 9.29
C PHE A 277 36.17 -1.96 9.88
N PRO A 278 36.04 -3.23 10.29
CA PRO A 278 34.79 -3.75 10.85
C PRO A 278 34.47 -3.12 12.21
N SER A 279 33.24 -3.31 12.64
CA SER A 279 32.86 -2.92 13.99
C SER A 279 33.63 -3.71 15.04
N SER A 280 34.07 -3.03 16.06
CA SER A 280 34.77 -3.61 17.21
C SER A 280 33.90 -3.69 18.47
N SER A 281 32.68 -3.12 18.44
CA SER A 281 31.78 -3.03 19.57
C SER A 281 30.31 -3.10 19.15
N VAL A 282 29.42 -3.20 20.13
CA VAL A 282 27.97 -3.09 19.95
C VAL A 282 27.57 -1.66 19.58
N PRO A 283 26.39 -1.47 18.97
CA PRO A 283 25.85 -0.15 18.71
C PRO A 283 25.72 0.72 19.97
N LEU A 284 25.64 2.04 19.77
CA LEU A 284 25.40 3.00 20.84
C LEU A 284 24.01 2.81 21.45
N ALA A 285 23.87 3.14 22.70
CA ALA A 285 22.66 3.04 23.52
C ALA A 285 22.17 1.60 23.81
N VAL A 286 22.95 0.58 23.47
CA VAL A 286 22.64 -0.83 23.82
C VAL A 286 23.04 -1.16 25.25
N THR A 287 24.24 -0.75 25.66
CA THR A 287 24.76 -1.05 27.01
C THR A 287 25.69 0.05 27.51
N LYS A 288 25.83 0.15 28.84
CA LYS A 288 26.80 1.07 29.47
C LYS A 288 28.18 0.44 29.40
N HIS A 289 29.17 1.27 29.15
CA HIS A 289 30.58 0.88 29.13
C HIS A 289 31.33 1.56 30.29
N LYS A 290 32.46 1.00 30.65
CA LYS A 290 33.29 1.54 31.76
C LYS A 290 34.21 2.67 31.30
N ASP A 291 34.73 2.53 30.10
CA ASP A 291 35.64 3.47 29.46
C ASP A 291 35.56 3.37 27.92
N GLU A 292 36.25 4.25 27.23
CA GLU A 292 36.28 4.38 25.78
C GLU A 292 37.01 3.25 25.05
N SER A 293 37.78 2.41 25.75
CA SER A 293 38.58 1.33 25.15
C SER A 293 37.71 0.26 24.46
N VAL A 294 36.42 0.20 24.79
CA VAL A 294 35.43 -0.66 24.15
C VAL A 294 35.29 -0.36 22.66
N TYR A 295 35.46 0.91 22.26
CA TYR A 295 35.47 1.33 20.87
C TYR A 295 36.92 1.40 20.38
N LYS A 296 37.38 0.34 19.71
CA LYS A 296 38.76 0.25 19.23
C LYS A 296 39.09 1.38 18.28
N LEU A 297 40.13 2.15 18.59
CA LEU A 297 40.66 3.18 17.70
C LEU A 297 41.64 2.55 16.71
N GLU A 298 41.31 2.65 15.41
CA GLU A 298 42.20 2.29 14.32
C GLU A 298 42.86 3.56 13.76
N SER A 299 44.18 3.51 13.53
CA SER A 299 44.95 4.64 13.01
C SER A 299 45.76 4.21 11.80
N PHE A 300 45.77 4.99 10.74
CA PHE A 300 46.49 4.72 9.49
C PHE A 300 46.66 6.01 8.68
N ASN A 301 47.59 6.03 7.76
CA ASN A 301 47.75 7.11 6.80
C ASN A 301 46.94 6.82 5.54
N LEU A 302 46.31 7.86 4.99
CA LEU A 302 45.45 7.75 3.82
C LEU A 302 46.23 7.42 2.52
N ASN A 303 47.48 7.93 2.43
CA ASN A 303 48.40 7.66 1.33
C ASN A 303 47.78 7.88 -0.08
N GLY A 304 47.00 8.94 -0.23
CA GLY A 304 46.28 9.23 -1.47
C GLY A 304 45.08 8.30 -1.74
N GLY A 305 44.74 7.42 -0.82
CA GLY A 305 43.57 6.56 -0.88
C GLY A 305 42.27 7.31 -0.56
N ARG A 306 41.17 6.57 -0.50
CA ARG A 306 39.83 7.10 -0.16
C ARG A 306 39.15 6.18 0.85
N ILE A 307 38.42 6.79 1.79
CA ILE A 307 37.59 6.05 2.73
C ILE A 307 36.13 6.13 2.27
N TYR A 308 35.47 4.99 2.23
CA TYR A 308 34.06 4.86 1.93
C TYR A 308 33.33 4.31 3.14
N CYS A 309 32.33 5.05 3.60
CA CYS A 309 31.39 4.64 4.64
C CYS A 309 29.99 4.62 4.04
N PHE A 310 29.18 3.63 4.35
CA PHE A 310 27.84 3.47 3.82
C PHE A 310 26.93 2.77 4.84
N THR A 311 25.63 3.06 4.78
CA THR A 311 24.62 2.36 5.58
C THR A 311 24.14 1.10 4.85
N ASP A 312 23.39 0.25 5.55
CA ASP A 312 22.84 -1.01 5.04
C ASP A 312 21.97 -0.81 3.79
N GLY A 313 21.25 0.31 3.70
CA GLY A 313 20.46 0.66 2.52
C GLY A 313 21.25 0.64 1.19
N PHE A 314 22.59 0.76 1.23
CA PHE A 314 23.42 0.65 0.03
C PHE A 314 23.84 -0.80 -0.23
N SER A 315 24.26 -1.54 0.80
CA SER A 315 24.70 -2.94 0.68
C SER A 315 23.52 -3.91 0.48
N GLU A 316 22.33 -3.58 0.96
CA GLU A 316 21.10 -4.35 0.78
C GLU A 316 20.36 -4.01 -0.52
N CYS A 317 20.88 -3.09 -1.35
CA CYS A 317 20.31 -2.86 -2.68
C CYS A 317 20.32 -4.15 -3.49
N MET A 318 19.23 -4.39 -4.23
CA MET A 318 19.11 -5.57 -5.10
C MET A 318 19.76 -5.32 -6.45
N ASP A 319 20.51 -6.31 -6.95
CA ASP A 319 20.98 -6.36 -8.32
C ASP A 319 19.85 -6.72 -9.31
N ASP A 320 20.15 -6.78 -10.59
CA ASP A 320 19.21 -7.17 -11.65
C ASP A 320 18.65 -8.60 -11.46
N ASN A 321 19.36 -9.47 -10.71
CA ASN A 321 18.96 -10.83 -10.36
C ASN A 321 18.17 -10.92 -9.05
N LYS A 322 17.84 -9.77 -8.43
CA LYS A 322 17.18 -9.67 -7.12
C LYS A 322 17.99 -10.28 -5.97
N GLN A 323 19.30 -10.20 -6.04
CA GLN A 323 20.21 -10.55 -4.95
C GLN A 323 20.80 -9.27 -4.35
N GLU A 324 21.00 -9.26 -3.04
CA GLU A 324 21.67 -8.15 -2.36
C GLU A 324 23.10 -8.03 -2.86
N ILE A 325 23.54 -6.82 -3.18
CA ILE A 325 24.91 -6.57 -3.69
C ILE A 325 25.98 -6.86 -2.64
N GLY A 326 25.66 -6.74 -1.36
CA GLY A 326 26.57 -6.98 -0.24
C GLY A 326 27.81 -6.07 -0.25
N ILE A 327 28.73 -6.32 0.67
CA ILE A 327 29.98 -5.53 0.77
C ILE A 327 30.88 -5.72 -0.47
N ASP A 328 30.92 -6.93 -1.03
CA ASP A 328 31.73 -7.20 -2.22
C ASP A 328 31.16 -6.51 -3.47
N GLY A 329 29.85 -6.44 -3.60
CA GLY A 329 29.21 -5.63 -4.65
C GLY A 329 29.50 -4.14 -4.49
N VAL A 330 29.48 -3.62 -3.27
CA VAL A 330 29.89 -2.22 -2.99
C VAL A 330 31.34 -1.99 -3.43
N LYS A 331 32.28 -2.88 -3.10
CA LYS A 331 33.70 -2.77 -3.55
C LYS A 331 33.83 -2.74 -5.07
N ASN A 332 32.99 -3.49 -5.78
CA ASN A 332 33.00 -3.51 -7.25
C ASN A 332 32.45 -2.22 -7.88
N LEU A 333 31.63 -1.47 -7.15
CA LEU A 333 31.03 -0.22 -7.61
C LEU A 333 31.91 1.02 -7.36
N ILE A 334 32.82 0.97 -6.39
CA ILE A 334 33.71 2.06 -5.98
C ILE A 334 35.15 1.83 -6.46
#